data_1031c190b51f01e19c3c2678484f2d3c
#
_entry.id   1031c190b51f01e19c3c2678484f2d3c
#
_cell.length_a   1.000
_cell.length_b   1.000
_cell.length_c   1.000
_cell.angle_alpha   90.00
_cell.angle_beta   90.00
_cell.angle_gamma   90.00
#
_symmetry.space_group_name_H-M   'P 1'
#
loop_
_entity.id
_entity.type
_entity.pdbx_description
1 polymer ?
#
loop_
_entity_poly.entity_id
_entity_poly.type
_entity_poly.pdbx_seq_one_letter_code
_entity_poly.pdbx_strand_id
1 'polypeptide(L)'
;MSQPKPIRNVLYIMCDQLRRDYLSCYGHPYLHTPNIDRLAAEGVRFARAYTQGTICGPSRMSSYTGRYVSSHQVAWNAVPLPLEELTLGDYLRAAGVRTALVGKTHATANLEGMRRLGIDPASARGAALAEAGFEPYDRNDGVYPDDPAFADKRERAPYTHYLRRLGCTGDNPWHDWANSAAGADGEILSGWRMRHAGLPTRLPEAHSETAYTTRRAMDFIDEQGERPWCLHLSYIKPHWPYIAPAPYHALYRADQVLPALRAAPGEESDHPVYRAFREHRESLNFSREDVRRQVIPTYMGLIRQVDDQLGRLFQHMRASGRWDDTLIVFTSDHGDFLGDHGLGEKEFLLESAVGVPLLIRDPRPEADATRGRVEEALVQSIDVLPSILEAFAVEPASHRIEGRSLLPFVHGAPPADWRRYAIAEYDYAFQAPARERLGRPIDACRMYMVRSERWKYIAYDGFRAQLFDLASDPGELRDLGADPAHAAVREAHAGMLFDWLRGLKRRTTISNAEIDLRGQAFRYGEPEGGRLVPIGLW
;
A
#
# COMPACT_ATOMS: atom_id res chain seq x y z
N MET A 1 -23.07 -2.71 -26.15
CA MET A 1 -23.40 -3.08 -24.77
C MET A 1 -23.69 -1.79 -24.01
N SER A 2 -24.78 -1.70 -23.24
CA SER A 2 -25.03 -0.55 -22.37
C SER A 2 -23.91 -0.47 -21.32
N GLN A 3 -23.45 0.75 -21.00
CA GLN A 3 -22.49 0.91 -19.91
C GLN A 3 -23.11 0.39 -18.60
N PRO A 4 -22.31 -0.29 -17.75
CA PRO A 4 -22.77 -0.75 -16.43
C PRO A 4 -23.32 0.45 -15.63
N LYS A 5 -24.33 0.21 -14.82
CA LYS A 5 -24.79 1.27 -13.89
C LYS A 5 -23.64 1.65 -12.95
N PRO A 6 -23.44 2.95 -12.66
CA PRO A 6 -22.45 3.37 -11.69
C PRO A 6 -22.69 2.70 -10.35
N ILE A 7 -21.59 2.31 -9.67
CA ILE A 7 -21.64 1.82 -8.30
C ILE A 7 -22.06 2.97 -7.37
N ARG A 8 -22.74 2.65 -6.29
CA ARG A 8 -23.15 3.66 -5.33
C ARG A 8 -22.09 3.96 -4.29
N ASN A 9 -21.43 2.91 -3.79
CA ASN A 9 -20.48 3.02 -2.70
C ASN A 9 -19.22 2.21 -3.00
N VAL A 10 -18.11 2.64 -2.41
CA VAL A 10 -16.85 1.90 -2.42
C VAL A 10 -16.30 1.78 -1.00
N LEU A 11 -15.95 0.56 -0.61
CA LEU A 11 -15.16 0.27 0.58
C LEU A 11 -13.74 -0.12 0.14
N TYR A 12 -12.79 0.79 0.32
CA TYR A 12 -11.37 0.57 0.03
C TYR A 12 -10.63 0.20 1.31
N ILE A 13 -10.34 -1.11 1.47
CA ILE A 13 -9.69 -1.69 2.65
C ILE A 13 -8.20 -1.85 2.38
N MET A 14 -7.36 -1.32 3.27
CA MET A 14 -5.91 -1.51 3.24
C MET A 14 -5.42 -1.97 4.61
N CYS A 15 -4.58 -3.01 4.64
CA CYS A 15 -3.85 -3.42 5.83
C CYS A 15 -2.39 -2.99 5.70
N ASP A 16 -1.78 -2.50 6.79
CA ASP A 16 -0.38 -2.11 6.78
C ASP A 16 0.52 -3.33 6.97
N GLN A 17 1.50 -3.50 6.08
CA GLN A 17 2.54 -4.53 6.20
C GLN A 17 2.01 -5.98 6.14
N LEU A 18 0.90 -6.20 5.41
CA LEU A 18 0.30 -7.53 5.26
C LEU A 18 0.92 -8.28 4.09
N ARG A 19 1.63 -9.35 4.39
CA ARG A 19 2.15 -10.29 3.38
C ARG A 19 1.01 -11.03 2.68
N ARG A 20 1.10 -11.11 1.35
CA ARG A 20 0.14 -11.83 0.50
C ARG A 20 0.03 -13.31 0.88
N ASP A 21 1.15 -13.98 1.06
CA ASP A 21 1.27 -15.40 1.34
C ASP A 21 0.88 -15.79 2.79
N TYR A 22 0.53 -14.80 3.64
CA TYR A 22 -0.06 -15.00 4.96
C TYR A 22 -1.60 -14.92 4.95
N LEU A 23 -2.22 -15.13 3.79
CA LEU A 23 -3.67 -15.29 3.67
C LEU A 23 -4.01 -16.69 3.16
N SER A 24 -5.06 -17.34 3.72
CA SER A 24 -5.47 -18.68 3.30
C SER A 24 -5.89 -18.75 1.84
N CYS A 25 -6.54 -17.71 1.30
CA CYS A 25 -6.87 -17.63 -0.13
C CYS A 25 -5.63 -17.51 -1.05
N TYR A 26 -4.45 -17.20 -0.51
CA TYR A 26 -3.17 -17.24 -1.20
C TYR A 26 -2.33 -18.46 -0.83
N GLY A 27 -2.87 -19.41 -0.06
CA GLY A 27 -2.29 -20.73 0.16
C GLY A 27 -1.56 -20.91 1.49
N HIS A 28 -1.70 -20.00 2.48
CA HIS A 28 -1.08 -20.21 3.78
C HIS A 28 -1.65 -21.45 4.48
N PRO A 29 -0.83 -22.45 4.88
CA PRO A 29 -1.33 -23.76 5.31
C PRO A 29 -1.93 -23.76 6.71
N TYR A 30 -1.58 -22.82 7.58
CA TYR A 30 -1.98 -22.80 9.00
C TYR A 30 -2.84 -21.61 9.39
N LEU A 31 -2.67 -20.48 8.71
CA LEU A 31 -3.44 -19.27 9.00
C LEU A 31 -4.74 -19.28 8.17
N HIS A 32 -5.87 -19.29 8.87
CA HIS A 32 -7.19 -19.28 8.24
C HIS A 32 -7.81 -17.88 8.36
N THR A 33 -8.18 -17.32 7.22
CA THR A 33 -8.80 -16.00 7.06
C THR A 33 -10.17 -16.11 6.37
N PRO A 34 -11.18 -16.76 7.01
CA PRO A 34 -12.42 -17.19 6.35
C PRO A 34 -13.27 -16.03 5.79
N ASN A 35 -13.15 -14.83 6.35
CA ASN A 35 -13.92 -13.67 5.87
C ASN A 35 -13.27 -13.05 4.64
N ILE A 36 -11.94 -12.99 4.59
CA ILE A 36 -11.17 -12.58 3.41
C ILE A 36 -11.30 -13.64 2.32
N ASP A 37 -11.28 -14.93 2.67
CA ASP A 37 -11.49 -16.04 1.72
C ASP A 37 -12.88 -15.97 1.06
N ARG A 38 -13.91 -15.62 1.85
CA ARG A 38 -15.26 -15.40 1.30
C ARG A 38 -15.29 -14.20 0.37
N LEU A 39 -14.60 -13.10 0.72
CA LEU A 39 -14.48 -11.95 -0.19
C LEU A 39 -13.81 -12.36 -1.51
N ALA A 40 -12.76 -13.18 -1.46
CA ALA A 40 -12.09 -13.71 -2.64
C ALA A 40 -13.03 -14.62 -3.47
N ALA A 41 -13.85 -15.45 -2.82
CA ALA A 41 -14.81 -16.31 -3.49
C ALA A 41 -15.99 -15.53 -4.13
N GLU A 42 -16.35 -14.37 -3.59
CA GLU A 42 -17.39 -13.48 -4.11
C GLU A 42 -16.84 -12.42 -5.09
N GLY A 43 -15.52 -12.37 -5.31
CA GLY A 43 -14.83 -11.39 -6.17
C GLY A 43 -13.78 -12.03 -7.06
N VAL A 44 -12.84 -11.22 -7.53
CA VAL A 44 -11.64 -11.64 -8.27
C VAL A 44 -10.42 -11.45 -7.39
N ARG A 45 -9.57 -12.47 -7.32
CA ARG A 45 -8.28 -12.44 -6.63
C ARG A 45 -7.16 -12.30 -7.65
N PHE A 46 -6.35 -11.24 -7.53
CA PHE A 46 -5.18 -11.04 -8.37
C PHE A 46 -3.98 -11.73 -7.74
N ALA A 47 -3.42 -12.73 -8.45
CA ALA A 47 -2.30 -13.52 -7.95
C ALA A 47 -0.97 -12.74 -7.94
N ARG A 48 -0.81 -11.77 -8.85
CA ARG A 48 0.42 -11.03 -9.10
C ARG A 48 0.20 -9.51 -9.04
N ALA A 49 -0.14 -9.01 -7.84
CA ALA A 49 -0.29 -7.59 -7.56
C ALA A 49 0.96 -7.03 -6.87
N TYR A 50 1.44 -5.86 -7.32
CA TYR A 50 2.68 -5.24 -6.87
C TYR A 50 2.48 -3.79 -6.44
N THR A 51 3.09 -3.43 -5.30
CA THR A 51 3.19 -2.03 -4.88
C THR A 51 4.30 -1.30 -5.64
N GLN A 52 4.21 0.04 -5.73
CA GLN A 52 5.21 0.87 -6.40
C GLN A 52 6.34 1.31 -5.48
N GLY A 53 6.22 1.09 -4.19
CA GLY A 53 7.24 1.34 -3.19
C GLY A 53 7.02 0.45 -1.98
N THR A 54 8.08 0.06 -1.29
CA THR A 54 7.99 -0.83 -0.13
C THR A 54 7.92 -0.09 1.21
N ILE A 55 7.82 1.24 1.18
CA ILE A 55 7.59 2.09 2.36
C ILE A 55 6.16 2.60 2.35
N CYS A 56 5.52 2.69 3.52
CA CYS A 56 4.10 3.01 3.64
C CYS A 56 3.70 4.31 2.90
N GLY A 57 4.43 5.42 3.11
CA GLY A 57 4.15 6.72 2.46
C GLY A 57 4.19 6.62 0.93
N PRO A 58 5.31 6.25 0.30
CA PRO A 58 5.44 6.08 -1.14
C PRO A 58 4.38 5.14 -1.74
N SER A 59 4.18 3.96 -1.16
CA SER A 59 3.18 2.99 -1.60
C SER A 59 1.76 3.58 -1.59
N ARG A 60 1.37 4.17 -0.48
CA ARG A 60 0.04 4.75 -0.29
C ARG A 60 -0.21 5.92 -1.23
N MET A 61 0.77 6.82 -1.38
CA MET A 61 0.65 7.95 -2.32
C MET A 61 0.54 7.45 -3.76
N SER A 62 1.27 6.39 -4.15
CA SER A 62 1.10 5.77 -5.46
C SER A 62 -0.34 5.27 -5.68
N SER A 63 -0.91 4.58 -4.70
CA SER A 63 -2.28 4.08 -4.78
C SER A 63 -3.34 5.20 -4.79
N TYR A 64 -3.12 6.27 -4.03
CA TYR A 64 -4.06 7.39 -3.93
C TYR A 64 -4.01 8.35 -5.12
N THR A 65 -2.89 8.42 -5.84
CA THR A 65 -2.70 9.29 -7.02
C THR A 65 -2.83 8.54 -8.34
N GLY A 66 -2.71 7.20 -8.33
CA GLY A 66 -2.62 6.38 -9.54
C GLY A 66 -1.31 6.61 -10.31
N ARG A 67 -0.22 7.01 -9.61
CA ARG A 67 1.05 7.41 -10.21
C ARG A 67 2.24 6.71 -9.55
N TYR A 68 3.33 6.59 -10.28
CA TYR A 68 4.60 6.04 -9.77
C TYR A 68 5.28 7.00 -8.79
N VAL A 69 6.17 6.46 -7.95
CA VAL A 69 6.92 7.24 -6.95
C VAL A 69 7.71 8.37 -7.61
N SER A 70 8.41 8.10 -8.71
CA SER A 70 9.13 9.13 -9.49
C SER A 70 8.23 10.24 -10.06
N SER A 71 6.92 9.98 -10.19
CA SER A 71 5.95 10.94 -10.71
C SER A 71 5.35 11.82 -9.61
N HIS A 72 4.92 11.23 -8.48
CA HIS A 72 4.34 11.98 -7.35
C HIS A 72 5.38 12.44 -6.33
N GLN A 73 6.64 12.00 -6.42
CA GLN A 73 7.81 12.48 -5.67
C GLN A 73 7.83 12.18 -4.17
N VAL A 74 6.89 11.43 -3.63
CA VAL A 74 6.91 11.00 -2.23
C VAL A 74 7.80 9.77 -2.12
N ALA A 75 9.10 9.95 -1.94
CA ALA A 75 10.10 8.88 -1.93
C ALA A 75 10.24 8.18 -0.57
N TRP A 76 9.71 8.78 0.51
CA TRP A 76 9.83 8.27 1.88
C TRP A 76 8.65 8.70 2.76
N ASN A 77 8.52 8.09 3.95
CA ASN A 77 7.65 8.60 5.01
C ASN A 77 8.06 10.05 5.37
N ALA A 78 7.13 10.87 5.80
CA ALA A 78 7.34 12.28 6.12
C ALA A 78 7.76 13.19 4.94
N VAL A 79 7.78 12.69 3.70
CA VAL A 79 7.87 13.52 2.50
C VAL A 79 6.45 13.95 2.11
N PRO A 80 6.15 15.27 2.04
CA PRO A 80 4.80 15.73 1.73
C PRO A 80 4.47 15.54 0.25
N LEU A 81 3.19 15.18 -0.04
CA LEU A 81 2.68 15.16 -1.41
C LEU A 81 2.62 16.60 -1.97
N PRO A 82 3.07 16.85 -3.21
CA PRO A 82 2.86 18.12 -3.89
C PRO A 82 1.37 18.48 -3.96
N LEU A 83 1.01 19.75 -3.65
CA LEU A 83 -0.40 20.17 -3.58
C LEU A 83 -1.14 20.16 -4.93
N GLU A 84 -0.42 20.16 -6.02
CA GLU A 84 -0.95 20.03 -7.38
C GLU A 84 -1.28 18.59 -7.78
N GLU A 85 -0.86 17.59 -6.99
CA GLU A 85 -1.22 16.21 -7.26
C GLU A 85 -2.69 15.95 -6.97
N LEU A 86 -3.38 15.36 -7.96
CA LEU A 86 -4.77 14.94 -7.80
C LEU A 86 -4.83 13.54 -7.20
N THR A 87 -5.63 13.41 -6.19
CA THR A 87 -5.82 12.16 -5.46
C THR A 87 -7.22 11.59 -5.70
N LEU A 88 -7.44 10.33 -5.30
CA LEU A 88 -8.77 9.70 -5.31
C LEU A 88 -9.84 10.60 -4.67
N GLY A 89 -9.49 11.23 -3.53
CA GLY A 89 -10.40 12.15 -2.83
C GLY A 89 -10.77 13.39 -3.65
N ASP A 90 -9.84 13.93 -4.45
CA ASP A 90 -10.10 15.11 -5.27
C ASP A 90 -11.05 14.79 -6.44
N TYR A 91 -10.80 13.67 -7.15
CA TYR A 91 -11.66 13.21 -8.24
C TYR A 91 -13.09 12.93 -7.76
N LEU A 92 -13.23 12.16 -6.67
CA LEU A 92 -14.54 11.74 -6.18
C LEU A 92 -15.33 12.91 -5.55
N ARG A 93 -14.66 13.81 -4.85
CA ARG A 93 -15.29 15.02 -4.29
C ARG A 93 -15.85 15.92 -5.39
N ALA A 94 -15.11 16.07 -6.50
CA ALA A 94 -15.59 16.82 -7.67
C ALA A 94 -16.83 16.17 -8.30
N ALA A 95 -17.02 14.87 -8.15
CA ALA A 95 -18.20 14.11 -8.59
C ALA A 95 -19.33 14.04 -7.54
N GLY A 96 -19.20 14.73 -6.40
CA GLY A 96 -20.20 14.74 -5.34
C GLY A 96 -20.22 13.49 -4.44
N VAL A 97 -19.17 12.64 -4.51
CA VAL A 97 -19.01 11.46 -3.66
C VAL A 97 -18.25 11.84 -2.38
N ARG A 98 -18.83 11.58 -1.21
CA ARG A 98 -18.12 11.77 0.07
C ARG A 98 -16.98 10.77 0.18
N THR A 99 -15.74 11.25 0.28
CA THR A 99 -14.55 10.41 0.33
C THR A 99 -13.86 10.58 1.68
N ALA A 100 -13.99 9.59 2.54
CA ALA A 100 -13.56 9.65 3.94
C ALA A 100 -12.49 8.61 4.30
N LEU A 101 -11.75 8.93 5.36
CA LEU A 101 -10.74 8.07 5.98
C LEU A 101 -11.22 7.59 7.34
N VAL A 102 -11.08 6.28 7.57
CA VAL A 102 -11.02 5.68 8.91
C VAL A 102 -9.72 4.88 9.03
N GLY A 103 -8.83 5.31 9.90
CA GLY A 103 -7.51 4.70 10.11
C GLY A 103 -6.34 5.50 9.54
N LYS A 104 -5.41 4.84 8.86
CA LYS A 104 -4.09 5.36 8.48
C LYS A 104 -4.01 5.80 7.01
N THR A 105 -3.52 7.02 6.74
CA THR A 105 -3.05 7.43 5.41
C THR A 105 -1.54 7.44 5.29
N HIS A 106 -0.84 7.67 6.39
CA HIS A 106 0.60 7.99 6.42
C HIS A 106 0.96 9.20 5.54
N ALA A 107 -0.01 10.03 5.22
CA ALA A 107 0.24 11.28 4.51
C ALA A 107 0.92 12.30 5.42
N THR A 108 1.81 13.09 4.84
CA THR A 108 2.43 14.24 5.51
C THR A 108 1.88 15.51 4.90
N ALA A 109 1.33 16.38 5.75
CA ALA A 109 0.78 17.65 5.30
C ALA A 109 1.87 18.55 4.68
N ASN A 110 1.62 19.07 3.50
CA ASN A 110 2.48 20.05 2.84
C ASN A 110 2.20 21.45 3.41
N LEU A 111 2.60 21.68 4.67
CA LEU A 111 2.32 22.92 5.38
C LEU A 111 2.94 24.15 4.70
N GLU A 112 4.14 24.02 4.12
CA GLU A 112 4.77 25.11 3.38
C GLU A 112 3.99 25.46 2.11
N GLY A 113 3.58 24.47 1.34
CA GLY A 113 2.72 24.68 0.17
C GLY A 113 1.38 25.32 0.54
N MET A 114 0.75 24.86 1.63
CA MET A 114 -0.50 25.43 2.12
C MET A 114 -0.32 26.90 2.54
N ARG A 115 0.74 27.21 3.30
CA ARG A 115 1.06 28.59 3.70
C ARG A 115 1.26 29.50 2.48
N ARG A 116 2.02 29.04 1.48
CA ARG A 116 2.27 29.79 0.24
C ARG A 116 0.99 30.10 -0.53
N LEU A 117 0.00 29.18 -0.49
CA LEU A 117 -1.28 29.33 -1.19
C LEU A 117 -2.40 29.94 -0.32
N GLY A 118 -2.11 30.34 0.93
CA GLY A 118 -3.09 30.90 1.86
C GLY A 118 -4.16 29.89 2.29
N ILE A 119 -3.84 28.58 2.29
CA ILE A 119 -4.76 27.52 2.74
C ILE A 119 -4.55 27.30 4.24
N ASP A 120 -5.63 27.51 5.02
CA ASP A 120 -5.63 27.17 6.44
C ASP A 120 -5.63 25.63 6.62
N PRO A 121 -4.60 25.02 7.26
CA PRO A 121 -4.56 23.59 7.53
C PRO A 121 -5.72 23.08 8.39
N ALA A 122 -6.34 23.93 9.22
CA ALA A 122 -7.49 23.59 10.05
C ALA A 122 -8.83 23.63 9.30
N SER A 123 -8.87 24.22 8.10
CA SER A 123 -10.06 24.21 7.26
C SER A 123 -10.37 22.79 6.74
N ALA A 124 -11.62 22.52 6.36
CA ALA A 124 -11.98 21.24 5.74
C ALA A 124 -11.13 20.91 4.50
N ARG A 125 -10.78 21.93 3.70
CA ARG A 125 -9.87 21.78 2.55
C ARG A 125 -8.44 21.43 3.00
N GLY A 126 -7.92 22.15 3.99
CA GLY A 126 -6.58 21.89 4.53
C GLY A 126 -6.47 20.52 5.16
N ALA A 127 -7.47 20.11 5.93
CA ALA A 127 -7.54 18.78 6.54
C ALA A 127 -7.55 17.66 5.47
N ALA A 128 -8.34 17.81 4.41
CA ALA A 128 -8.37 16.84 3.31
C ALA A 128 -7.03 16.78 2.56
N LEU A 129 -6.39 17.92 2.27
CA LEU A 129 -5.08 17.97 1.64
C LEU A 129 -3.99 17.32 2.52
N ALA A 130 -4.09 17.47 3.84
CA ALA A 130 -3.19 16.83 4.80
C ALA A 130 -3.32 15.30 4.80
N GLU A 131 -4.45 14.77 4.35
CA GLU A 131 -4.77 13.33 4.29
C GLU A 131 -4.87 12.83 2.84
N ALA A 132 -4.06 13.37 1.93
CA ALA A 132 -4.04 12.97 0.52
C ALA A 132 -5.44 12.94 -0.12
N GLY A 133 -6.24 13.96 0.15
CA GLY A 133 -7.57 14.15 -0.42
C GLY A 133 -8.73 13.51 0.35
N PHE A 134 -8.48 12.69 1.36
CA PHE A 134 -9.55 12.09 2.18
C PHE A 134 -10.01 13.02 3.30
N GLU A 135 -11.33 13.06 3.55
CA GLU A 135 -11.88 13.67 4.77
C GLU A 135 -11.47 12.81 5.98
N PRO A 136 -10.74 13.34 6.98
CA PRO A 136 -10.34 12.56 8.16
C PRO A 136 -11.53 12.37 9.11
N TYR A 137 -12.38 11.37 8.84
CA TYR A 137 -13.49 11.02 9.72
C TYR A 137 -12.99 10.48 11.07
N ASP A 138 -12.03 9.55 11.03
CA ASP A 138 -11.34 9.05 12.21
C ASP A 138 -9.89 8.65 11.85
N ARG A 139 -8.97 9.63 11.93
CA ARG A 139 -7.57 9.38 11.61
C ARG A 139 -6.86 8.67 12.74
N ASN A 140 -6.20 7.56 12.43
CA ASN A 140 -5.33 6.84 13.34
C ASN A 140 -4.14 6.25 12.57
N ASP A 141 -3.03 6.96 12.52
CA ASP A 141 -1.80 6.46 11.88
C ASP A 141 -1.06 5.43 12.74
N GLY A 142 -1.39 5.34 14.04
CA GLY A 142 -0.70 4.47 15.01
C GLY A 142 0.80 4.80 15.12
N VAL A 143 1.55 3.85 15.72
CA VAL A 143 3.01 3.95 15.82
C VAL A 143 3.43 5.26 16.50
N TYR A 144 2.91 5.47 17.72
CA TYR A 144 3.23 6.63 18.54
C TYR A 144 4.30 6.30 19.59
N PRO A 145 5.61 6.49 19.28
CA PRO A 145 6.68 6.32 20.27
C PRO A 145 6.59 7.38 21.38
N ASP A 146 7.29 7.15 22.48
CA ASP A 146 7.34 8.09 23.61
C ASP A 146 8.18 9.35 23.33
N ASP A 147 8.77 9.46 22.16
CA ASP A 147 9.52 10.63 21.73
C ASP A 147 8.63 11.89 21.80
N PRO A 148 9.11 12.99 22.41
CA PRO A 148 8.40 14.27 22.48
C PRO A 148 7.96 14.83 21.14
N ALA A 149 8.68 14.55 20.05
CA ALA A 149 8.31 14.96 18.70
C ALA A 149 6.96 14.40 18.23
N PHE A 150 6.48 13.32 18.84
CA PHE A 150 5.19 12.69 18.55
C PHE A 150 4.09 13.06 19.55
N ALA A 151 4.38 13.83 20.60
CA ALA A 151 3.43 14.13 21.67
C ALA A 151 2.13 14.75 21.14
N ASP A 152 2.21 15.75 20.30
CA ASP A 152 1.05 16.43 19.71
C ASP A 152 0.19 15.48 18.84
N LYS A 153 0.80 14.61 18.05
CA LYS A 153 0.09 13.60 17.25
C LYS A 153 -0.63 12.59 18.13
N ARG A 154 0.02 12.13 19.21
CA ARG A 154 -0.60 11.22 20.19
C ARG A 154 -1.83 11.85 20.83
N GLU A 155 -1.68 13.08 21.32
CA GLU A 155 -2.74 13.81 22.01
C GLU A 155 -3.97 14.07 21.13
N ARG A 156 -3.75 14.35 19.84
CA ARG A 156 -4.83 14.63 18.89
C ARG A 156 -5.49 13.37 18.31
N ALA A 157 -4.90 12.18 18.49
CA ALA A 157 -5.44 10.95 17.93
C ALA A 157 -6.80 10.59 18.56
N PRO A 158 -7.88 10.41 17.77
CA PRO A 158 -9.19 10.03 18.29
C PRO A 158 -9.15 8.76 19.13
N TYR A 159 -8.32 7.78 18.75
CA TYR A 159 -8.14 6.55 19.51
C TYR A 159 -7.52 6.79 20.90
N THR A 160 -6.57 7.73 21.03
CA THR A 160 -6.03 8.12 22.35
C THR A 160 -7.13 8.71 23.25
N HIS A 161 -7.97 9.58 22.71
CA HIS A 161 -9.12 10.09 23.45
C HIS A 161 -10.12 9.00 23.86
N TYR A 162 -10.33 8.02 22.96
CA TYR A 162 -11.16 6.85 23.27
C TYR A 162 -10.58 6.05 24.44
N LEU A 163 -9.29 5.74 24.44
CA LEU A 163 -8.62 5.02 25.51
C LEU A 163 -8.70 5.77 26.85
N ARG A 164 -8.54 7.10 26.85
CA ARG A 164 -8.68 7.90 28.06
C ARG A 164 -10.09 7.85 28.63
N ARG A 165 -11.13 7.87 27.79
CA ARG A 165 -12.52 7.67 28.25
C ARG A 165 -12.76 6.31 28.88
N LEU A 166 -12.00 5.28 28.51
CA LEU A 166 -12.02 3.95 29.15
C LEU A 166 -11.23 3.90 30.47
N GLY A 167 -10.63 5.02 30.90
CA GLY A 167 -9.80 5.05 32.10
C GLY A 167 -8.34 4.60 31.88
N CYS A 168 -7.89 4.44 30.65
CA CYS A 168 -6.50 4.17 30.36
C CYS A 168 -5.65 5.42 30.66
N THR A 169 -4.84 5.34 31.70
CA THR A 169 -3.98 6.42 32.19
C THR A 169 -2.58 6.34 31.58
N GLY A 170 -1.78 7.38 31.79
CA GLY A 170 -0.39 7.51 31.30
C GLY A 170 -0.25 8.54 30.19
N ASP A 171 0.99 8.89 29.87
CA ASP A 171 1.31 9.89 28.84
C ASP A 171 1.10 9.36 27.42
N ASN A 172 1.16 8.05 27.25
CA ASN A 172 0.97 7.38 25.98
C ASN A 172 0.03 6.16 26.11
N PRO A 173 -1.30 6.34 26.24
CA PRO A 173 -2.23 5.22 26.37
C PRO A 173 -2.18 4.24 25.19
N TRP A 174 -1.86 4.72 23.98
CA TRP A 174 -1.65 3.87 22.81
C TRP A 174 -0.53 2.84 23.04
N HIS A 175 0.61 3.27 23.56
CA HIS A 175 1.72 2.38 23.91
C HIS A 175 1.40 1.55 25.16
N ASP A 176 1.03 2.22 26.27
CA ASP A 176 0.99 1.61 27.58
C ASP A 176 -0.12 0.56 27.75
N TRP A 177 -1.21 0.70 26.95
CA TRP A 177 -2.38 -0.17 27.05
C TRP A 177 -2.61 -1.01 25.79
N ALA A 178 -2.63 -0.37 24.62
CA ALA A 178 -2.99 -1.04 23.39
C ALA A 178 -1.82 -1.83 22.75
N ASN A 179 -0.58 -1.42 23.01
CA ASN A 179 0.61 -2.02 22.41
C ASN A 179 1.66 -2.46 23.45
N SER A 180 1.25 -2.81 24.66
CA SER A 180 2.11 -3.36 25.71
C SER A 180 1.36 -4.42 26.53
N ALA A 181 2.11 -5.36 27.11
CA ALA A 181 1.59 -6.32 28.08
C ALA A 181 1.83 -5.85 29.51
N ALA A 182 1.20 -6.52 30.49
CA ALA A 182 1.47 -6.35 31.91
C ALA A 182 2.47 -7.42 32.39
N GLY A 183 3.50 -6.98 33.12
CA GLY A 183 4.38 -7.86 33.87
C GLY A 183 3.74 -8.33 35.19
N ALA A 184 4.44 -9.20 35.94
CA ALA A 184 3.95 -9.78 37.18
C ALA A 184 3.61 -8.71 38.23
N ASP A 185 4.40 -7.66 38.31
CA ASP A 185 4.23 -6.56 39.27
C ASP A 185 3.49 -5.35 38.66
N GLY A 186 2.79 -5.55 37.56
CA GLY A 186 2.08 -4.48 36.85
C GLY A 186 2.97 -3.57 35.99
N GLU A 187 4.25 -3.91 35.84
CA GLU A 187 5.17 -3.19 34.94
C GLU A 187 4.67 -3.22 33.49
N ILE A 188 5.03 -2.20 32.70
CA ILE A 188 4.67 -2.11 31.27
C ILE A 188 5.72 -2.87 30.45
N LEU A 189 5.32 -4.00 29.89
CA LEU A 189 6.12 -4.79 28.97
C LEU A 189 5.87 -4.33 27.53
N SER A 190 6.70 -3.39 27.08
CA SER A 190 6.56 -2.70 25.80
C SER A 190 6.54 -3.67 24.61
N GLY A 191 5.53 -3.56 23.73
CA GLY A 191 5.44 -4.29 22.48
C GLY A 191 6.51 -3.91 21.45
N TRP A 192 7.22 -2.78 21.63
CA TRP A 192 8.41 -2.45 20.85
C TRP A 192 9.55 -3.47 20.99
N ARG A 193 9.49 -4.29 22.03
CA ARG A 193 10.49 -5.34 22.25
C ARG A 193 9.93 -6.66 21.77
N MET A 194 10.46 -7.20 20.69
CA MET A 194 10.04 -8.46 20.04
C MET A 194 9.96 -9.64 21.01
N ARG A 195 10.77 -9.66 22.08
CA ARG A 195 10.71 -10.68 23.13
C ARG A 195 9.38 -10.71 23.91
N HIS A 196 8.55 -9.68 23.80
CA HIS A 196 7.23 -9.62 24.43
C HIS A 196 6.09 -10.02 23.46
N ALA A 197 6.40 -10.39 22.23
CA ALA A 197 5.41 -10.65 21.19
C ALA A 197 4.37 -11.72 21.59
N GLY A 198 4.75 -12.77 22.30
CA GLY A 198 3.81 -13.82 22.73
C GLY A 198 2.91 -13.46 23.92
N LEU A 199 2.99 -12.23 24.45
CA LEU A 199 2.18 -11.77 25.57
C LEU A 199 0.92 -11.05 25.08
N PRO A 200 -0.23 -11.13 25.81
CA PRO A 200 -1.42 -10.38 25.47
C PRO A 200 -1.26 -8.90 25.78
N THR A 201 -1.89 -8.05 24.97
CA THR A 201 -2.01 -6.62 25.30
C THR A 201 -2.79 -6.43 26.60
N ARG A 202 -2.57 -5.30 27.29
CA ARG A 202 -3.30 -4.93 28.52
C ARG A 202 -4.78 -4.64 28.27
N LEU A 203 -5.15 -4.33 27.03
CA LEU A 203 -6.54 -4.09 26.63
C LEU A 203 -7.24 -5.38 26.19
N PRO A 204 -8.52 -5.55 26.53
CA PRO A 204 -9.39 -6.53 25.88
C PRO A 204 -9.48 -6.29 24.37
N GLU A 205 -9.68 -7.36 23.59
CA GLU A 205 -9.81 -7.29 22.12
C GLU A 205 -10.80 -6.24 21.64
N ALA A 206 -11.96 -6.16 22.28
CA ALA A 206 -13.02 -5.22 21.93
C ALA A 206 -12.60 -3.74 21.97
N HIS A 207 -11.52 -3.42 22.64
CA HIS A 207 -10.97 -2.07 22.75
C HIS A 207 -9.66 -1.90 21.99
N SER A 208 -9.17 -2.95 21.33
CA SER A 208 -7.98 -2.89 20.50
C SER A 208 -8.14 -1.87 19.35
N GLU A 209 -7.04 -1.42 18.83
CA GLU A 209 -6.99 -0.47 17.72
C GLU A 209 -7.74 -0.99 16.48
N THR A 210 -7.60 -2.29 16.16
CA THR A 210 -8.29 -2.92 15.02
C THR A 210 -9.81 -2.94 15.23
N ALA A 211 -10.29 -3.34 16.42
CA ALA A 211 -11.71 -3.34 16.73
C ALA A 211 -12.31 -1.94 16.80
N TYR A 212 -11.57 -0.96 17.31
CA TYR A 212 -11.98 0.44 17.33
C TYR A 212 -12.16 0.97 15.89
N THR A 213 -11.16 0.79 15.04
CA THR A 213 -11.18 1.22 13.63
C THR A 213 -12.37 0.61 12.88
N THR A 214 -12.66 -0.68 13.12
CA THR A 214 -13.83 -1.35 12.53
C THR A 214 -15.15 -0.71 12.96
N ARG A 215 -15.33 -0.42 14.25
CA ARG A 215 -16.55 0.28 14.74
C ARG A 215 -16.69 1.66 14.12
N ARG A 216 -15.60 2.43 14.01
CA ARG A 216 -15.65 3.75 13.37
C ARG A 216 -16.06 3.66 11.89
N ALA A 217 -15.65 2.58 11.19
CA ALA A 217 -16.11 2.33 9.82
C ALA A 217 -17.62 2.03 9.77
N MET A 218 -18.14 1.22 10.71
CA MET A 218 -19.58 0.96 10.81
C MET A 218 -20.36 2.24 11.10
N ASP A 219 -19.90 3.06 12.07
CA ASP A 219 -20.51 4.35 12.41
C ASP A 219 -20.57 5.26 11.17
N PHE A 220 -19.47 5.36 10.41
CA PHE A 220 -19.44 6.12 9.16
C PHE A 220 -20.49 5.63 8.16
N ILE A 221 -20.58 4.32 7.93
CA ILE A 221 -21.50 3.72 6.96
C ILE A 221 -22.96 4.03 7.36
N ASP A 222 -23.29 3.92 8.64
CA ASP A 222 -24.64 4.19 9.15
C ASP A 222 -25.03 5.67 9.00
N GLU A 223 -24.08 6.59 9.18
CA GLU A 223 -24.31 8.03 9.02
C GLU A 223 -24.59 8.47 7.56
N GLN A 224 -24.21 7.66 6.56
CA GLN A 224 -24.34 8.09 5.16
C GLN A 224 -25.80 8.07 4.67
N GLY A 225 -26.63 7.17 5.19
CA GLY A 225 -27.98 6.97 4.66
C GLY A 225 -27.92 6.62 3.17
N GLU A 226 -28.57 7.45 2.34
CA GLU A 226 -28.65 7.23 0.89
C GLU A 226 -27.56 7.98 0.09
N ARG A 227 -26.65 8.69 0.72
CA ARG A 227 -25.59 9.46 0.03
C ARG A 227 -24.49 8.52 -0.48
N PRO A 228 -23.99 8.71 -1.71
CA PRO A 228 -22.86 7.93 -2.23
C PRO A 228 -21.57 8.25 -1.45
N TRP A 229 -20.77 7.21 -1.19
CA TRP A 229 -19.53 7.35 -0.43
C TRP A 229 -18.42 6.43 -0.94
N CYS A 230 -17.19 6.88 -0.70
CA CYS A 230 -15.99 6.06 -0.76
C CYS A 230 -15.31 6.11 0.62
N LEU A 231 -15.28 4.99 1.32
CA LEU A 231 -14.59 4.86 2.61
C LEU A 231 -13.24 4.19 2.41
N HIS A 232 -12.16 4.90 2.71
CA HIS A 232 -10.86 4.30 2.89
C HIS A 232 -10.74 3.78 4.33
N LEU A 233 -10.89 2.47 4.51
CA LEU A 233 -10.70 1.77 5.77
C LEU A 233 -9.28 1.21 5.82
N SER A 234 -8.44 1.80 6.65
CA SER A 234 -7.01 1.48 6.68
C SER A 234 -6.56 1.01 8.05
N TYR A 235 -6.38 -0.30 8.20
CA TYR A 235 -5.87 -0.91 9.42
C TYR A 235 -4.36 -0.73 9.53
N ILE A 236 -3.88 -0.47 10.75
CA ILE A 236 -2.45 -0.45 11.06
C ILE A 236 -1.91 -1.89 11.17
N LYS A 237 -2.71 -2.82 11.68
CA LYS A 237 -2.28 -4.21 11.80
C LYS A 237 -2.38 -4.95 10.45
N PRO A 238 -1.41 -5.89 10.23
CA PRO A 238 -0.47 -6.52 11.17
C PRO A 238 0.88 -5.80 11.38
N HIS A 239 1.07 -4.54 10.94
CA HIS A 239 2.29 -3.76 11.22
C HIS A 239 2.68 -3.82 12.71
N TRP A 240 3.98 -3.84 12.98
CA TRP A 240 4.49 -3.78 14.37
C TRP A 240 3.97 -2.53 15.14
N PRO A 241 3.97 -2.55 16.47
CA PRO A 241 4.53 -3.56 17.39
C PRO A 241 3.82 -4.92 17.29
N TYR A 242 4.63 -6.00 17.29
CA TYR A 242 4.10 -7.37 17.20
C TYR A 242 3.61 -7.82 18.60
N ILE A 243 2.46 -7.33 18.99
CA ILE A 243 1.74 -7.70 20.19
C ILE A 243 0.25 -7.71 19.90
N ALA A 244 -0.46 -8.73 20.35
CA ALA A 244 -1.87 -8.92 20.02
C ALA A 244 -2.71 -9.06 21.30
N PRO A 245 -3.98 -8.66 21.31
CA PRO A 245 -4.86 -8.91 22.45
C PRO A 245 -5.19 -10.41 22.58
N ALA A 246 -5.62 -10.81 23.78
CA ALA A 246 -6.20 -12.14 23.96
C ALA A 246 -7.53 -12.25 23.18
N PRO A 247 -7.81 -13.40 22.51
CA PRO A 247 -7.03 -14.64 22.46
C PRO A 247 -5.98 -14.67 21.35
N TYR A 248 -5.88 -13.67 20.49
CA TYR A 248 -5.08 -13.66 19.24
C TYR A 248 -3.58 -13.84 19.47
N HIS A 249 -3.05 -13.38 20.62
CA HIS A 249 -1.64 -13.55 20.98
C HIS A 249 -1.19 -15.02 21.08
N ALA A 250 -2.12 -15.95 21.27
CA ALA A 250 -1.84 -17.38 21.54
C ALA A 250 -2.56 -18.33 20.56
N LEU A 251 -3.13 -17.83 19.45
CA LEU A 251 -3.84 -18.68 18.49
C LEU A 251 -2.90 -19.58 17.68
N TYR A 252 -1.68 -19.15 17.45
CA TYR A 252 -0.71 -19.85 16.64
C TYR A 252 0.53 -20.19 17.44
N ARG A 253 1.24 -21.24 17.03
CA ARG A 253 2.40 -21.79 17.73
C ARG A 253 3.66 -21.73 16.88
N ALA A 254 4.80 -21.83 17.52
CA ALA A 254 6.12 -21.80 16.89
C ALA A 254 6.35 -22.92 15.85
N ASP A 255 5.65 -24.04 15.95
CA ASP A 255 5.72 -25.15 14.99
C ASP A 255 4.88 -24.91 13.71
N GLN A 256 4.08 -23.84 13.69
CA GLN A 256 3.30 -23.39 12.53
C GLN A 256 3.99 -22.27 11.75
N VAL A 257 5.16 -21.84 12.18
CA VAL A 257 5.98 -20.85 11.46
C VAL A 257 6.64 -21.52 10.26
N LEU A 258 6.39 -20.98 9.07
CA LEU A 258 7.01 -21.48 7.86
C LEU A 258 8.53 -21.23 7.87
N PRO A 259 9.34 -22.14 7.27
CA PRO A 259 10.75 -21.89 7.08
C PRO A 259 10.98 -20.56 6.34
N ALA A 260 12.00 -19.81 6.73
CA ALA A 260 12.38 -18.62 5.99
C ALA A 260 12.96 -19.02 4.61
N LEU A 261 12.65 -18.23 3.59
CA LEU A 261 13.30 -18.32 2.28
C LEU A 261 14.76 -17.87 2.45
N ARG A 262 15.70 -18.80 2.33
CA ARG A 262 17.14 -18.51 2.47
C ARG A 262 17.95 -19.34 1.48
N ALA A 263 18.90 -18.70 0.83
CA ALA A 263 19.92 -19.39 0.05
C ALA A 263 20.73 -20.36 0.96
N ALA A 264 21.31 -21.38 0.38
CA ALA A 264 22.22 -22.24 1.11
C ALA A 264 23.44 -21.44 1.61
N PRO A 265 24.06 -21.83 2.74
CA PRO A 265 25.24 -21.15 3.24
C PRO A 265 26.34 -21.02 2.17
N GLY A 266 26.76 -19.79 1.91
CA GLY A 266 27.75 -19.47 0.87
C GLY A 266 27.19 -19.25 -0.54
N GLU A 267 25.88 -19.39 -0.74
CA GLU A 267 25.18 -19.11 -2.01
C GLU A 267 24.37 -17.81 -1.97
N GLU A 268 24.42 -17.08 -0.85
CA GLU A 268 23.73 -15.80 -0.72
C GLU A 268 24.29 -14.78 -1.71
N SER A 269 23.43 -13.88 -2.21
CA SER A 269 23.89 -12.79 -3.09
C SER A 269 24.99 -11.96 -2.43
N ASP A 270 26.09 -11.76 -3.14
CA ASP A 270 27.20 -10.90 -2.74
C ASP A 270 26.97 -9.43 -3.05
N HIS A 271 25.76 -9.06 -3.52
CA HIS A 271 25.43 -7.71 -3.94
C HIS A 271 25.61 -6.72 -2.78
N PRO A 272 26.39 -5.62 -2.96
CA PRO A 272 26.76 -4.72 -1.85
C PRO A 272 25.56 -4.11 -1.13
N VAL A 273 24.54 -3.65 -1.87
CA VAL A 273 23.34 -3.05 -1.29
C VAL A 273 22.55 -4.09 -0.48
N TYR A 274 22.35 -5.30 -1.03
CA TYR A 274 21.68 -6.37 -0.32
C TYR A 274 22.39 -6.72 1.00
N ARG A 275 23.72 -6.82 0.98
CA ARG A 275 24.52 -7.07 2.20
C ARG A 275 24.40 -5.97 3.23
N ALA A 276 24.34 -4.70 2.80
CA ALA A 276 24.15 -3.56 3.70
C ALA A 276 22.82 -3.64 4.45
N PHE A 277 21.74 -4.04 3.78
CA PHE A 277 20.41 -4.18 4.41
C PHE A 277 20.33 -5.39 5.36
N ARG A 278 21.06 -6.47 5.11
CA ARG A 278 21.15 -7.61 6.05
C ARG A 278 21.77 -7.26 7.41
N GLU A 279 22.47 -6.15 7.50
CA GLU A 279 23.11 -5.68 8.75
C GLU A 279 22.25 -4.69 9.53
N HIS A 280 21.08 -4.31 9.04
CA HIS A 280 20.14 -3.55 9.82
C HIS A 280 19.69 -4.34 11.06
N ARG A 281 19.39 -3.62 12.15
CA ARG A 281 18.99 -4.25 13.42
C ARG A 281 17.83 -5.21 13.25
N GLU A 282 16.85 -4.83 12.47
CA GLU A 282 15.63 -5.60 12.18
C GLU A 282 15.98 -6.89 11.44
N SER A 283 16.86 -6.80 10.44
CA SER A 283 17.36 -7.96 9.70
C SER A 283 18.17 -8.91 10.58
N LEU A 284 19.06 -8.38 11.41
CA LEU A 284 19.83 -9.18 12.37
C LEU A 284 18.92 -9.89 13.38
N ASN A 285 17.84 -9.26 13.84
CA ASN A 285 16.87 -9.89 14.71
C ASN A 285 16.11 -11.02 13.98
N PHE A 286 15.51 -10.73 12.82
CA PHE A 286 14.73 -11.71 12.06
C PHE A 286 15.58 -12.79 11.37
N SER A 287 16.90 -12.61 11.25
CA SER A 287 17.79 -13.68 10.83
C SER A 287 17.87 -14.84 11.84
N ARG A 288 17.48 -14.60 13.08
CA ARG A 288 17.47 -15.56 14.17
C ARG A 288 16.16 -16.34 14.20
N GLU A 289 16.25 -17.67 14.23
CA GLU A 289 15.08 -18.54 14.21
C GLU A 289 14.27 -18.47 15.52
N ASP A 290 14.91 -18.26 16.68
CA ASP A 290 14.23 -18.08 17.96
C ASP A 290 13.33 -16.80 17.95
N VAL A 291 13.80 -15.72 17.33
CA VAL A 291 13.00 -14.48 17.18
C VAL A 291 11.82 -14.71 16.23
N ARG A 292 12.04 -15.35 15.09
CA ARG A 292 10.97 -15.68 14.13
C ARG A 292 9.87 -16.53 14.77
N ARG A 293 10.26 -17.59 15.46
CA ARG A 293 9.35 -18.52 16.13
C ARG A 293 8.56 -17.87 17.27
N GLN A 294 9.02 -16.77 17.81
CA GLN A 294 8.31 -16.00 18.83
C GLN A 294 7.41 -14.92 18.21
N VAL A 295 7.87 -14.22 17.18
CA VAL A 295 7.18 -13.06 16.61
C VAL A 295 6.10 -13.45 15.61
N ILE A 296 6.39 -14.38 14.71
CA ILE A 296 5.50 -14.72 13.59
C ILE A 296 4.14 -15.29 14.05
N PRO A 297 4.03 -16.10 15.10
CA PRO A 297 2.74 -16.52 15.62
C PRO A 297 1.84 -15.34 16.01
N THR A 298 2.42 -14.29 16.60
CA THR A 298 1.68 -13.07 16.93
C THR A 298 1.28 -12.27 15.69
N TYR A 299 2.16 -12.17 14.69
CA TYR A 299 1.82 -11.58 13.39
C TYR A 299 0.63 -12.31 12.74
N MET A 300 0.63 -13.64 12.77
CA MET A 300 -0.52 -14.45 12.30
C MET A 300 -1.78 -14.17 13.14
N GLY A 301 -1.65 -14.00 14.44
CA GLY A 301 -2.75 -13.64 15.32
C GLY A 301 -3.34 -12.27 15.01
N LEU A 302 -2.50 -11.28 14.69
CA LEU A 302 -2.93 -9.94 14.27
C LEU A 302 -3.70 -9.99 12.94
N ILE A 303 -3.26 -10.78 11.96
CA ILE A 303 -3.98 -11.00 10.70
C ILE A 303 -5.33 -11.65 10.96
N ARG A 304 -5.37 -12.67 11.81
CA ARG A 304 -6.63 -13.31 12.18
C ARG A 304 -7.60 -12.35 12.86
N GLN A 305 -7.11 -11.45 13.71
CA GLN A 305 -7.94 -10.40 14.31
C GLN A 305 -8.53 -9.46 13.25
N VAL A 306 -7.73 -9.05 12.27
CA VAL A 306 -8.23 -8.23 11.15
C VAL A 306 -9.33 -8.97 10.40
N ASP A 307 -9.13 -10.26 10.08
CA ASP A 307 -10.13 -11.07 9.39
C ASP A 307 -11.45 -11.17 10.18
N ASP A 308 -11.38 -11.43 11.48
CA ASP A 308 -12.57 -11.51 12.34
C ASP A 308 -13.30 -10.16 12.42
N GLN A 309 -12.57 -9.04 12.46
CA GLN A 309 -13.14 -7.70 12.46
C GLN A 309 -13.77 -7.35 11.09
N LEU A 310 -13.17 -7.77 9.99
CA LEU A 310 -13.78 -7.67 8.66
C LEU A 310 -15.06 -8.51 8.58
N GLY A 311 -15.09 -9.70 9.20
CA GLY A 311 -16.30 -10.50 9.32
C GLY A 311 -17.46 -9.76 9.98
N ARG A 312 -17.19 -9.03 11.08
CA ARG A 312 -18.19 -8.16 11.75
C ARG A 312 -18.66 -7.03 10.86
N LEU A 313 -17.74 -6.34 10.17
CA LEU A 313 -18.06 -5.27 9.23
C LEU A 313 -18.92 -5.78 8.07
N PHE A 314 -18.54 -6.90 7.44
CA PHE A 314 -19.29 -7.47 6.33
C PHE A 314 -20.68 -7.96 6.75
N GLN A 315 -20.83 -8.50 7.97
CA GLN A 315 -22.12 -8.85 8.54
C GLN A 315 -22.99 -7.59 8.73
N HIS A 316 -22.42 -6.51 9.26
CA HIS A 316 -23.09 -5.23 9.43
C HIS A 316 -23.57 -4.65 8.08
N MET A 317 -22.72 -4.68 7.05
CA MET A 317 -23.07 -4.24 5.71
C MET A 317 -24.20 -5.08 5.08
N ARG A 318 -24.21 -6.38 5.32
CA ARG A 318 -25.32 -7.25 4.87
C ARG A 318 -26.63 -6.91 5.59
N ALA A 319 -26.57 -6.72 6.91
CA ALA A 319 -27.74 -6.38 7.72
C ALA A 319 -28.34 -5.01 7.36
N SER A 320 -27.51 -4.05 6.97
CA SER A 320 -27.92 -2.70 6.55
C SER A 320 -28.24 -2.58 5.03
N GLY A 321 -28.14 -3.68 4.26
CA GLY A 321 -28.35 -3.68 2.81
C GLY A 321 -27.23 -3.01 1.99
N ARG A 322 -26.10 -2.64 2.62
CA ARG A 322 -24.97 -1.98 1.95
C ARG A 322 -24.03 -2.95 1.23
N TRP A 323 -24.17 -4.24 1.48
CA TRP A 323 -23.34 -5.24 0.81
C TRP A 323 -23.56 -5.29 -0.70
N ASP A 324 -24.82 -5.17 -1.14
CA ASP A 324 -25.22 -5.35 -2.55
C ASP A 324 -25.10 -4.08 -3.39
N ASP A 325 -24.77 -2.94 -2.78
CA ASP A 325 -24.55 -1.65 -3.48
C ASP A 325 -23.12 -1.10 -3.33
N THR A 326 -22.19 -1.90 -2.77
CA THR A 326 -20.82 -1.48 -2.47
C THR A 326 -19.79 -2.34 -3.20
N LEU A 327 -18.94 -1.70 -4.00
CA LEU A 327 -17.71 -2.31 -4.50
C LEU A 327 -16.67 -2.37 -3.37
N ILE A 328 -16.03 -3.52 -3.18
CA ILE A 328 -15.01 -3.72 -2.15
C ILE A 328 -13.66 -3.99 -2.80
N VAL A 329 -12.67 -3.19 -2.45
CA VAL A 329 -11.25 -3.41 -2.77
C VAL A 329 -10.52 -3.73 -1.48
N PHE A 330 -9.83 -4.87 -1.41
CA PHE A 330 -8.98 -5.27 -0.28
C PHE A 330 -7.54 -5.42 -0.74
N THR A 331 -6.61 -4.77 -0.04
CA THR A 331 -5.17 -4.83 -0.37
C THR A 331 -4.29 -4.57 0.86
N SER A 332 -2.98 -4.57 0.65
CA SER A 332 -1.95 -4.05 1.57
C SER A 332 -1.15 -2.95 0.89
N ASP A 333 -0.49 -2.09 1.67
CA ASP A 333 0.46 -1.12 1.14
C ASP A 333 1.80 -1.78 0.74
N HIS A 334 2.30 -2.75 1.49
CA HIS A 334 3.48 -3.57 1.20
C HIS A 334 3.45 -4.84 2.07
N GLY A 335 4.39 -5.76 1.81
CA GLY A 335 4.60 -6.93 2.65
C GLY A 335 5.63 -6.70 3.77
N ASP A 336 6.24 -7.78 4.23
CA ASP A 336 7.28 -7.83 5.27
C ASP A 336 8.23 -9.00 4.96
N PHE A 337 9.50 -8.90 5.26
CA PHE A 337 10.43 -10.01 5.08
C PHE A 337 10.28 -11.09 6.14
N LEU A 338 10.02 -10.75 7.40
CA LEU A 338 9.89 -11.71 8.50
C LEU A 338 11.03 -12.74 8.58
N GLY A 339 12.22 -12.36 8.12
CA GLY A 339 13.42 -13.20 8.09
C GLY A 339 13.71 -13.89 6.76
N ASP A 340 12.86 -13.78 5.75
CA ASP A 340 13.18 -14.20 4.40
C ASP A 340 14.42 -13.44 3.91
N HIS A 341 15.30 -14.13 3.19
CA HIS A 341 16.58 -13.59 2.71
C HIS A 341 17.52 -13.09 3.82
N GLY A 342 17.24 -13.38 5.09
CA GLY A 342 17.93 -12.77 6.22
C GLY A 342 17.64 -11.30 6.41
N LEU A 343 16.51 -10.83 5.89
CA LEU A 343 16.02 -9.46 6.01
C LEU A 343 14.87 -9.36 7.03
N GLY A 344 14.75 -8.22 7.67
CA GLY A 344 13.58 -7.80 8.45
C GLY A 344 12.94 -6.59 7.81
N GLU A 345 11.74 -6.22 8.26
CA GLU A 345 10.98 -5.09 7.71
C GLU A 345 10.66 -5.28 6.20
N LYS A 346 10.75 -4.23 5.41
CA LYS A 346 10.19 -4.13 4.06
C LYS A 346 11.08 -3.43 3.04
N GLU A 347 12.25 -3.01 3.45
CA GLU A 347 13.10 -2.03 2.76
C GLU A 347 13.94 -2.64 1.64
N PHE A 348 13.32 -3.50 0.79
CA PHE A 348 13.98 -4.06 -0.38
C PHE A 348 12.94 -4.52 -1.41
N LEU A 349 13.33 -4.73 -2.69
CA LEU A 349 12.40 -4.96 -3.80
C LEU A 349 12.22 -6.45 -4.16
N LEU A 350 12.17 -7.34 -3.15
CA LEU A 350 11.88 -8.77 -3.34
C LEU A 350 10.40 -9.09 -3.08
N GLU A 351 9.92 -10.26 -3.55
CA GLU A 351 8.51 -10.65 -3.56
C GLU A 351 7.82 -10.53 -2.20
N SER A 352 8.52 -10.85 -1.10
CA SER A 352 7.97 -10.77 0.27
C SER A 352 7.55 -9.35 0.68
N ALA A 353 8.15 -8.32 0.09
CA ALA A 353 7.85 -6.92 0.38
C ALA A 353 7.03 -6.22 -0.71
N VAL A 354 7.33 -6.46 -2.01
CA VAL A 354 6.64 -5.78 -3.12
C VAL A 354 5.32 -6.44 -3.52
N GLY A 355 5.18 -7.75 -3.27
CA GLY A 355 3.98 -8.51 -3.60
C GLY A 355 2.87 -8.29 -2.56
N VAL A 356 1.74 -7.73 -2.96
CA VAL A 356 0.61 -7.44 -2.06
C VAL A 356 -0.62 -8.27 -2.41
N PRO A 357 -1.50 -8.58 -1.45
CA PRO A 357 -2.81 -9.13 -1.77
C PRO A 357 -3.64 -8.07 -2.51
N LEU A 358 -4.46 -8.51 -3.46
CA LEU A 358 -5.44 -7.65 -4.10
C LEU A 358 -6.69 -8.45 -4.44
N LEU A 359 -7.81 -8.08 -3.84
CA LEU A 359 -9.13 -8.65 -4.08
C LEU A 359 -10.07 -7.52 -4.50
N ILE A 360 -10.90 -7.76 -5.52
CA ILE A 360 -11.95 -6.82 -5.92
C ILE A 360 -13.27 -7.59 -6.00
N ARG A 361 -14.24 -7.18 -5.19
CA ARG A 361 -15.61 -7.67 -5.25
C ARG A 361 -16.51 -6.56 -5.79
N ASP A 362 -17.02 -6.76 -6.99
CA ASP A 362 -18.04 -5.91 -7.59
C ASP A 362 -19.42 -6.55 -7.36
N PRO A 363 -20.41 -5.86 -6.76
CA PRO A 363 -21.73 -6.42 -6.51
C PRO A 363 -22.57 -6.54 -7.77
N ARG A 364 -22.20 -5.90 -8.87
CA ARG A 364 -22.99 -5.82 -10.09
C ARG A 364 -23.00 -7.16 -10.86
N PRO A 365 -24.08 -7.45 -11.61
CA PRO A 365 -24.21 -8.70 -12.37
C PRO A 365 -23.11 -8.93 -13.42
N GLU A 366 -22.49 -7.86 -13.93
CA GLU A 366 -21.38 -7.94 -14.89
C GLU A 366 -20.18 -8.72 -14.35
N ALA A 367 -20.05 -8.81 -13.02
CA ALA A 367 -18.98 -9.55 -12.36
C ALA A 367 -19.36 -11.02 -12.04
N ASP A 368 -20.59 -11.45 -12.25
CA ASP A 368 -21.05 -12.78 -11.80
C ASP A 368 -20.26 -13.94 -12.43
N ALA A 369 -19.86 -13.80 -13.69
CA ALA A 369 -19.11 -14.83 -14.41
C ALA A 369 -17.64 -14.99 -13.93
N THR A 370 -17.13 -14.06 -13.15
CA THR A 370 -15.72 -14.03 -12.68
C THR A 370 -15.59 -14.23 -11.17
N ARG A 371 -16.70 -14.41 -10.44
CA ARG A 371 -16.66 -14.67 -8.99
C ARG A 371 -15.82 -15.89 -8.67
N GLY A 372 -14.90 -15.73 -7.71
CA GLY A 372 -13.95 -16.77 -7.31
C GLY A 372 -12.77 -16.98 -8.28
N ARG A 373 -12.70 -16.20 -9.37
CA ARG A 373 -11.60 -16.30 -10.33
C ARG A 373 -10.29 -15.82 -9.73
N VAL A 374 -9.22 -16.52 -10.08
CA VAL A 374 -7.83 -16.08 -9.89
C VAL A 374 -7.36 -15.46 -11.19
N GLU A 375 -6.92 -14.20 -11.12
CA GLU A 375 -6.36 -13.46 -12.26
C GLU A 375 -4.84 -13.42 -12.17
N GLU A 376 -4.18 -13.87 -13.23
CA GLU A 376 -2.71 -14.00 -13.30
C GLU A 376 -2.02 -12.82 -13.98
N ALA A 377 -2.76 -11.82 -14.45
CA ALA A 377 -2.18 -10.61 -15.02
C ALA A 377 -1.30 -9.88 -14.00
N LEU A 378 -0.22 -9.27 -14.47
CA LEU A 378 0.61 -8.37 -13.66
C LEU A 378 -0.16 -7.07 -13.42
N VAL A 379 -0.56 -6.83 -12.18
CA VAL A 379 -1.30 -5.63 -11.77
C VAL A 379 -0.52 -4.85 -10.72
N GLN A 380 -0.87 -3.60 -10.52
CA GLN A 380 -0.12 -2.69 -9.65
C GLN A 380 -1.08 -1.89 -8.75
N SER A 381 -0.61 -1.43 -7.59
CA SER A 381 -1.45 -0.65 -6.65
C SER A 381 -1.94 0.67 -7.27
N ILE A 382 -1.22 1.25 -8.22
CA ILE A 382 -1.67 2.42 -9.00
C ILE A 382 -2.93 2.17 -9.83
N ASP A 383 -3.31 0.91 -10.05
CA ASP A 383 -4.49 0.53 -10.82
C ASP A 383 -5.79 0.64 -10.00
N VAL A 384 -5.68 0.72 -8.67
CA VAL A 384 -6.82 0.82 -7.76
C VAL A 384 -7.58 2.12 -7.99
N LEU A 385 -6.88 3.26 -8.07
CA LEU A 385 -7.54 4.56 -8.28
C LEU A 385 -8.39 4.58 -9.56
N PRO A 386 -7.87 4.29 -10.78
CA PRO A 386 -8.69 4.31 -11.98
C PRO A 386 -9.83 3.26 -11.95
N SER A 387 -9.66 2.14 -11.23
CA SER A 387 -10.74 1.16 -11.04
C SER A 387 -11.90 1.72 -10.22
N ILE A 388 -11.60 2.44 -9.13
CA ILE A 388 -12.60 3.09 -8.30
C ILE A 388 -13.30 4.23 -9.09
N LEU A 389 -12.55 5.02 -9.84
CA LEU A 389 -13.13 6.10 -10.66
C LEU A 389 -14.08 5.54 -11.73
N GLU A 390 -13.66 4.47 -12.44
CA GLU A 390 -14.52 3.80 -13.43
C GLU A 390 -15.80 3.24 -12.78
N ALA A 391 -15.70 2.68 -11.57
CA ALA A 391 -16.87 2.18 -10.84
C ALA A 391 -17.92 3.28 -10.58
N PHE A 392 -17.49 4.50 -10.29
CA PHE A 392 -18.34 5.67 -10.12
C PHE A 392 -18.68 6.39 -11.44
N ALA A 393 -18.23 5.89 -12.59
CA ALA A 393 -18.29 6.57 -13.89
C ALA A 393 -17.65 7.98 -13.87
N VAL A 394 -16.55 8.13 -13.16
CA VAL A 394 -15.76 9.37 -13.08
C VAL A 394 -14.57 9.25 -14.02
N GLU A 395 -14.47 10.18 -14.97
CA GLU A 395 -13.36 10.19 -15.93
C GLU A 395 -12.06 10.68 -15.28
N PRO A 396 -10.99 9.87 -15.32
CA PRO A 396 -9.70 10.28 -14.83
C PRO A 396 -9.01 11.31 -15.76
N ALA A 397 -8.16 12.16 -15.20
CA ALA A 397 -7.25 12.99 -15.99
C ALA A 397 -6.18 12.09 -16.66
N SER A 398 -6.51 11.54 -17.85
CA SER A 398 -5.74 10.51 -18.54
C SER A 398 -4.27 10.91 -18.82
N HIS A 399 -3.98 12.23 -18.90
CA HIS A 399 -2.62 12.76 -19.05
C HIS A 399 -1.79 12.72 -17.76
N ARG A 400 -2.40 12.41 -16.61
CA ARG A 400 -1.74 12.33 -15.29
C ARG A 400 -1.64 10.90 -14.79
N ILE A 401 -2.74 10.12 -14.82
CA ILE A 401 -2.84 8.78 -14.24
C ILE A 401 -2.02 7.77 -15.06
N GLU A 402 -1.18 6.99 -14.38
CA GLU A 402 -0.31 5.96 -14.95
C GLU A 402 -0.85 4.56 -14.72
N GLY A 403 -1.73 4.38 -13.74
CA GLY A 403 -2.51 3.16 -13.54
C GLY A 403 -3.56 2.94 -14.62
N ARG A 404 -4.09 1.71 -14.68
CA ARG A 404 -5.16 1.28 -15.60
C ARG A 404 -6.24 0.54 -14.81
N SER A 405 -7.51 0.73 -15.13
CA SER A 405 -8.60 0.07 -14.43
C SER A 405 -8.51 -1.46 -14.49
N LEU A 406 -8.83 -2.09 -13.37
CA LEU A 406 -8.94 -3.54 -13.19
C LEU A 406 -10.36 -4.06 -13.43
N LEU A 407 -11.36 -3.19 -13.54
CA LEU A 407 -12.76 -3.61 -13.75
C LEU A 407 -12.96 -4.46 -15.01
N PRO A 408 -12.25 -4.25 -16.13
CA PRO A 408 -12.34 -5.15 -17.27
C PRO A 408 -11.99 -6.61 -16.93
N PHE A 409 -11.02 -6.86 -16.04
CA PHE A 409 -10.73 -8.22 -15.55
C PHE A 409 -11.85 -8.75 -14.66
N VAL A 410 -12.39 -7.89 -13.79
CA VAL A 410 -13.52 -8.22 -12.89
C VAL A 410 -14.78 -8.54 -13.69
N HIS A 411 -14.97 -7.93 -14.86
CA HIS A 411 -16.11 -8.17 -15.75
C HIS A 411 -15.81 -9.21 -16.85
N GLY A 412 -14.68 -9.92 -16.81
CA GLY A 412 -14.35 -11.00 -17.75
C GLY A 412 -13.95 -10.55 -19.15
N ALA A 413 -13.61 -9.28 -19.33
CA ALA A 413 -13.22 -8.67 -20.61
C ALA A 413 -11.81 -8.04 -20.52
N PRO A 414 -10.75 -8.81 -20.21
CA PRO A 414 -9.41 -8.26 -20.02
C PRO A 414 -8.89 -7.58 -21.28
N PRO A 415 -8.21 -6.41 -21.18
CA PRO A 415 -7.64 -5.72 -22.33
C PRO A 415 -6.53 -6.55 -23.00
N ALA A 416 -6.55 -6.64 -24.33
CA ALA A 416 -5.54 -7.36 -25.10
C ALA A 416 -4.13 -6.72 -25.01
N ASP A 417 -4.09 -5.41 -24.78
CA ASP A 417 -2.86 -4.60 -24.68
C ASP A 417 -2.41 -4.39 -23.23
N TRP A 418 -2.72 -5.30 -22.30
CA TRP A 418 -2.32 -5.15 -20.90
C TRP A 418 -0.79 -5.11 -20.76
N ARG A 419 -0.33 -4.49 -19.66
CA ARG A 419 1.12 -4.35 -19.37
C ARG A 419 1.82 -5.71 -19.28
N ARG A 420 3.07 -5.73 -19.71
CA ARG A 420 3.92 -6.94 -19.68
C ARG A 420 4.87 -6.97 -18.49
N TYR A 421 4.94 -5.90 -17.71
CA TYR A 421 5.79 -5.82 -16.52
C TYR A 421 5.20 -4.87 -15.46
N ALA A 422 5.58 -5.09 -14.22
CA ALA A 422 5.32 -4.21 -13.10
C ALA A 422 6.61 -3.52 -12.65
N ILE A 423 6.47 -2.31 -12.08
CA ILE A 423 7.57 -1.47 -11.60
C ILE A 423 7.39 -1.19 -10.11
N ALA A 424 8.48 -1.24 -9.36
CA ALA A 424 8.58 -0.69 -8.02
C ALA A 424 9.89 0.11 -7.88
N GLU A 425 9.87 1.08 -6.99
CA GLU A 425 10.97 2.01 -6.75
C GLU A 425 11.27 2.07 -5.25
N TYR A 426 12.54 2.25 -4.91
CA TYR A 426 12.94 2.50 -3.53
C TYR A 426 14.14 3.44 -3.47
N ASP A 427 14.03 4.48 -2.66
CA ASP A 427 15.11 5.43 -2.39
C ASP A 427 15.68 5.17 -0.99
N TYR A 428 16.87 4.55 -0.91
CA TYR A 428 17.53 4.26 0.36
C TYR A 428 18.42 5.41 0.89
N ALA A 429 18.31 6.61 0.31
CA ALA A 429 19.01 7.79 0.83
C ALA A 429 18.65 8.08 2.29
N PHE A 430 17.43 7.77 2.70
CA PHE A 430 16.95 7.90 4.08
C PHE A 430 17.51 6.86 5.05
N GLN A 431 18.08 5.76 4.53
CA GLN A 431 18.76 4.74 5.32
C GLN A 431 20.24 5.09 5.51
N ALA A 432 20.52 6.04 6.40
CA ALA A 432 21.87 6.54 6.63
C ALA A 432 22.90 5.43 6.89
N PRO A 433 22.63 4.39 7.72
CA PRO A 433 23.60 3.32 7.94
C PRO A 433 24.00 2.56 6.66
N ALA A 434 23.00 2.21 5.81
CA ALA A 434 23.28 1.54 4.54
C ALA A 434 24.01 2.46 3.57
N ARG A 435 23.55 3.69 3.42
CA ARG A 435 24.15 4.71 2.54
C ARG A 435 25.62 4.99 2.89
N GLU A 436 25.90 5.21 4.16
CA GLU A 436 27.26 5.51 4.67
C GLU A 436 28.20 4.31 4.48
N ARG A 437 27.74 3.11 4.81
CA ARG A 437 28.47 1.87 4.55
C ARG A 437 28.85 1.70 3.08
N LEU A 438 27.92 2.05 2.17
CA LEU A 438 28.12 1.93 0.73
C LEU A 438 28.91 3.12 0.14
N GLY A 439 29.23 4.14 0.95
CA GLY A 439 29.93 5.35 0.49
C GLY A 439 29.15 6.11 -0.60
N ARG A 440 27.80 6.10 -0.54
CA ARG A 440 26.96 6.70 -1.58
C ARG A 440 26.49 8.11 -1.20
N PRO A 441 26.51 9.07 -2.15
CA PRO A 441 25.85 10.35 -1.95
C PRO A 441 24.32 10.19 -1.96
N ILE A 442 23.61 11.14 -1.34
CA ILE A 442 22.15 11.10 -1.18
C ILE A 442 21.41 10.93 -2.52
N ASP A 443 21.85 11.60 -3.57
CA ASP A 443 21.24 11.61 -4.89
C ASP A 443 21.50 10.34 -5.74
N ALA A 444 22.26 9.37 -5.20
CA ALA A 444 22.64 8.13 -5.86
C ALA A 444 22.27 6.87 -5.06
N CYS A 445 21.12 6.88 -4.39
CA CYS A 445 20.65 5.80 -3.52
C CYS A 445 19.33 5.19 -3.99
N ARG A 446 19.17 5.01 -5.30
CA ARG A 446 17.91 4.53 -5.87
C ARG A 446 18.00 3.10 -6.35
N MET A 447 16.90 2.37 -6.18
CA MET A 447 16.67 1.04 -6.73
C MET A 447 15.38 1.06 -7.54
N TYR A 448 15.39 0.31 -8.65
CA TYR A 448 14.23 0.15 -9.53
C TYR A 448 14.03 -1.32 -9.87
N MET A 449 12.83 -1.82 -9.67
CA MET A 449 12.45 -3.19 -10.03
C MET A 449 11.66 -3.19 -11.34
N VAL A 450 12.03 -4.11 -12.25
CA VAL A 450 11.20 -4.52 -13.39
C VAL A 450 10.83 -5.99 -13.19
N ARG A 451 9.55 -6.27 -12.97
CA ARG A 451 8.99 -7.62 -12.83
C ARG A 451 8.20 -7.97 -14.08
N SER A 452 8.79 -8.76 -14.98
CA SER A 452 8.11 -9.34 -16.15
C SER A 452 7.47 -10.69 -15.78
N GLU A 453 6.90 -11.42 -16.75
CA GLU A 453 6.21 -12.69 -16.47
C GLU A 453 7.11 -13.75 -15.82
N ARG A 454 8.36 -13.84 -16.22
CA ARG A 454 9.32 -14.83 -15.74
C ARG A 454 10.40 -14.21 -14.85
N TRP A 455 10.83 -12.98 -15.14
CA TRP A 455 12.05 -12.42 -14.59
C TRP A 455 11.77 -11.25 -13.65
N LYS A 456 12.60 -11.14 -12.62
CA LYS A 456 12.73 -9.91 -11.84
C LYS A 456 14.14 -9.37 -12.00
N TYR A 457 14.20 -8.10 -12.40
CA TYR A 457 15.42 -7.31 -12.56
C TYR A 457 15.38 -6.15 -11.58
N ILE A 458 16.46 -5.94 -10.83
CA ILE A 458 16.60 -4.82 -9.91
C ILE A 458 17.83 -4.02 -10.30
N ALA A 459 17.61 -2.79 -10.76
CA ALA A 459 18.67 -1.83 -11.07
C ALA A 459 19.05 -1.01 -9.84
N TYR A 460 20.31 -0.62 -9.75
CA TYR A 460 20.87 0.18 -8.66
C TYR A 460 21.73 1.30 -9.20
N ASP A 461 21.63 2.49 -8.61
CA ASP A 461 22.55 3.57 -8.97
C ASP A 461 23.98 3.20 -8.53
N GLY A 462 24.87 3.02 -9.51
CA GLY A 462 26.31 2.77 -9.29
C GLY A 462 26.72 1.37 -8.86
N PHE A 463 25.81 0.40 -8.90
CA PHE A 463 26.10 -1.00 -8.69
C PHE A 463 25.58 -1.86 -9.86
N ARG A 464 26.06 -3.12 -9.97
CA ARG A 464 25.49 -4.08 -10.91
C ARG A 464 24.01 -4.31 -10.61
N ALA A 465 23.25 -4.73 -11.60
CA ALA A 465 21.88 -5.17 -11.36
C ALA A 465 21.84 -6.57 -10.73
N GLN A 466 20.77 -6.88 -10.03
CA GLN A 466 20.37 -8.24 -9.70
C GLN A 466 19.36 -8.76 -10.72
N LEU A 467 19.33 -10.08 -10.92
CA LEU A 467 18.38 -10.75 -11.80
C LEU A 467 17.94 -12.08 -11.18
N PHE A 468 16.64 -12.35 -11.17
CA PHE A 468 16.05 -13.58 -10.65
C PHE A 468 15.12 -14.22 -11.69
N ASP A 469 15.21 -15.55 -11.86
CA ASP A 469 14.31 -16.35 -12.71
C ASP A 469 13.18 -16.92 -11.86
N LEU A 470 12.08 -16.22 -11.74
CA LEU A 470 10.97 -16.60 -10.87
C LEU A 470 10.19 -17.84 -11.33
N ALA A 471 10.44 -18.33 -12.54
CA ALA A 471 9.86 -19.60 -13.00
C ALA A 471 10.60 -20.81 -12.42
N SER A 472 11.93 -20.72 -12.24
CA SER A 472 12.75 -21.79 -11.66
C SER A 472 13.13 -21.52 -10.19
N ASP A 473 13.11 -20.27 -9.76
CA ASP A 473 13.46 -19.80 -8.43
C ASP A 473 12.42 -18.76 -7.95
N PRO A 474 11.20 -19.17 -7.61
CA PRO A 474 10.16 -18.26 -7.13
C PRO A 474 10.50 -17.63 -5.77
N GLY A 475 11.48 -18.18 -5.05
CA GLY A 475 11.98 -17.66 -3.79
C GLY A 475 13.11 -16.65 -3.94
N GLU A 476 13.55 -16.29 -5.15
CA GLU A 476 14.60 -15.27 -5.41
C GLU A 476 15.92 -15.55 -4.64
N LEU A 477 16.28 -16.82 -4.53
CA LEU A 477 17.45 -17.24 -3.75
C LEU A 477 18.75 -17.17 -4.55
N ARG A 478 18.66 -17.22 -5.89
CA ARG A 478 19.81 -17.22 -6.80
C ARG A 478 19.87 -15.94 -7.63
N ASP A 479 20.80 -15.05 -7.31
CA ASP A 479 21.07 -13.83 -8.08
C ASP A 479 21.89 -14.14 -9.34
N LEU A 480 21.25 -14.04 -10.52
CA LEU A 480 21.84 -14.21 -11.84
C LEU A 480 22.41 -12.91 -12.43
N GLY A 481 22.46 -11.85 -11.63
CA GLY A 481 22.88 -10.52 -12.07
C GLY A 481 24.31 -10.42 -12.56
N ALA A 482 25.21 -11.30 -12.11
CA ALA A 482 26.60 -11.37 -12.57
C ALA A 482 26.84 -12.46 -13.63
N ASP A 483 25.87 -13.33 -13.92
CA ASP A 483 26.03 -14.45 -14.84
C ASP A 483 26.07 -13.98 -16.31
N PRO A 484 27.15 -14.18 -17.05
CA PRO A 484 27.27 -13.80 -18.47
C PRO A 484 26.20 -14.45 -19.37
N ALA A 485 25.73 -15.66 -19.04
CA ALA A 485 24.73 -16.38 -19.81
C ALA A 485 23.37 -15.63 -19.85
N HIS A 486 23.12 -14.73 -18.90
CA HIS A 486 21.88 -13.96 -18.78
C HIS A 486 22.04 -12.48 -19.19
N ALA A 487 23.14 -12.12 -19.89
CA ALA A 487 23.40 -10.74 -20.32
C ALA A 487 22.25 -10.16 -21.16
N ALA A 488 21.76 -10.91 -22.17
CA ALA A 488 20.67 -10.47 -23.02
C ALA A 488 19.35 -10.23 -22.24
N VAL A 489 19.08 -11.01 -21.20
CA VAL A 489 17.89 -10.83 -20.34
C VAL A 489 18.02 -9.54 -19.53
N ARG A 490 19.21 -9.28 -18.96
CA ARG A 490 19.47 -8.02 -18.23
C ARG A 490 19.33 -6.80 -19.14
N GLU A 491 19.90 -6.86 -20.35
CA GLU A 491 19.80 -5.77 -21.33
C GLU A 491 18.34 -5.47 -21.72
N ALA A 492 17.55 -6.52 -21.99
CA ALA A 492 16.13 -6.36 -22.30
C ALA A 492 15.36 -5.70 -21.16
N HIS A 493 15.62 -6.07 -19.88
CA HIS A 493 14.95 -5.47 -18.73
C HIS A 493 15.45 -4.05 -18.43
N ALA A 494 16.72 -3.75 -18.66
CA ALA A 494 17.25 -2.40 -18.61
C ALA A 494 16.56 -1.51 -19.67
N GLY A 495 16.32 -2.05 -20.87
CA GLY A 495 15.54 -1.41 -21.92
C GLY A 495 14.10 -1.11 -21.48
N MET A 496 13.42 -2.09 -20.84
CA MET A 496 12.05 -1.89 -20.28
C MET A 496 12.05 -0.78 -19.21
N LEU A 497 13.04 -0.76 -18.33
CA LEU A 497 13.18 0.29 -17.32
C LEU A 497 13.38 1.66 -17.95
N PHE A 498 14.23 1.77 -18.98
CA PHE A 498 14.48 3.00 -19.71
C PHE A 498 13.21 3.51 -20.41
N ASP A 499 12.47 2.62 -21.09
CA ASP A 499 11.22 2.97 -21.76
C ASP A 499 10.16 3.44 -20.77
N TRP A 500 10.04 2.77 -19.60
CA TRP A 500 9.16 3.21 -18.53
C TRP A 500 9.52 4.61 -18.02
N LEU A 501 10.81 4.88 -17.74
CA LEU A 501 11.28 6.20 -17.28
C LEU A 501 10.97 7.32 -18.28
N ARG A 502 11.06 7.03 -19.59
CA ARG A 502 10.68 7.97 -20.64
C ARG A 502 9.18 8.13 -20.80
N GLY A 503 8.42 7.08 -20.45
CA GLY A 503 6.96 7.04 -20.54
C GLY A 503 6.23 7.72 -19.39
N LEU A 504 6.93 8.14 -18.31
CA LEU A 504 6.32 8.79 -17.15
C LEU A 504 5.55 10.06 -17.58
N LYS A 505 4.34 10.20 -17.06
CA LYS A 505 3.44 11.31 -17.39
C LYS A 505 3.83 12.59 -16.64
N ARG A 506 4.79 13.32 -17.18
CA ARG A 506 5.35 14.55 -16.57
C ARG A 506 4.60 15.82 -16.96
N ARG A 507 3.82 15.80 -18.04
CA ARG A 507 2.98 16.93 -18.46
C ARG A 507 1.64 16.87 -17.72
N THR A 508 1.58 17.46 -16.55
CA THR A 508 0.41 17.37 -15.65
C THR A 508 -0.53 18.56 -15.75
N THR A 509 -0.14 19.65 -16.41
CA THR A 509 -0.88 20.91 -16.50
C THR A 509 -1.71 21.06 -17.77
N ILE A 510 -1.56 20.16 -18.74
CA ILE A 510 -2.25 20.22 -20.03
C ILE A 510 -2.58 18.81 -20.53
N SER A 511 -3.81 18.60 -20.98
CA SER A 511 -4.26 17.31 -21.54
C SER A 511 -3.74 17.08 -22.97
N ASN A 512 -3.71 15.81 -23.40
CA ASN A 512 -3.38 15.47 -24.77
C ASN A 512 -4.40 16.06 -25.77
N ALA A 513 -5.68 16.09 -25.41
CA ALA A 513 -6.73 16.71 -26.23
C ALA A 513 -6.49 18.22 -26.39
N GLU A 514 -6.10 18.90 -25.32
CA GLU A 514 -5.77 20.33 -25.36
C GLU A 514 -4.52 20.60 -26.21
N ILE A 515 -3.52 19.72 -26.15
CA ILE A 515 -2.31 19.81 -27.00
C ILE A 515 -2.69 19.63 -28.47
N ASP A 516 -3.55 18.65 -28.77
CA ASP A 516 -4.01 18.44 -30.16
C ASP A 516 -4.80 19.64 -30.66
N LEU A 517 -5.75 20.16 -29.85
CA LEU A 517 -6.52 21.34 -30.19
C LEU A 517 -5.63 22.55 -30.47
N ARG A 518 -4.66 22.83 -29.61
CA ARG A 518 -3.70 23.94 -29.82
C ARG A 518 -2.76 23.66 -30.98
N GLY A 519 -2.35 22.42 -31.18
CA GLY A 519 -1.50 21.99 -32.29
C GLY A 519 -2.17 22.17 -33.66
N GLN A 520 -3.49 22.02 -33.74
CA GLN A 520 -4.23 22.26 -34.97
C GLN A 520 -4.13 23.72 -35.47
N ALA A 521 -3.99 24.68 -34.53
CA ALA A 521 -3.78 26.09 -34.88
C ALA A 521 -2.45 26.34 -35.61
N PHE A 522 -1.49 25.41 -35.56
CA PHE A 522 -0.21 25.47 -36.26
C PHE A 522 -0.20 24.68 -37.58
N ARG A 523 -1.31 24.05 -37.99
CA ARG A 523 -1.42 23.47 -39.33
C ARG A 523 -1.53 24.61 -40.32
N TYR A 524 -0.53 24.74 -41.17
CA TYR A 524 -0.48 25.74 -42.25
C TYR A 524 -1.61 25.50 -43.24
N GLY A 525 -2.63 26.31 -43.18
CA GLY A 525 -3.76 26.33 -44.07
C GLY A 525 -4.72 27.41 -43.61
N GLU A 526 -4.81 28.52 -44.28
CA GLU A 526 -5.70 29.66 -44.12
C GLU A 526 -6.13 30.04 -42.71
N PRO A 527 -5.69 31.14 -42.13
CA PRO A 527 -6.13 31.59 -40.82
C PRO A 527 -7.52 32.22 -40.93
N GLU A 528 -8.58 31.47 -40.85
CA GLU A 528 -9.87 32.02 -40.44
C GLU A 528 -9.81 32.35 -38.96
N GLY A 529 -9.58 33.62 -38.62
CA GLY A 529 -9.72 34.12 -37.26
C GLY A 529 -8.53 34.83 -36.62
N GLY A 530 -7.49 35.15 -37.28
CA GLY A 530 -6.59 36.30 -37.00
C GLY A 530 -5.84 36.34 -35.67
N ARG A 531 -5.39 35.23 -35.04
CA ARG A 531 -4.65 35.29 -33.78
C ARG A 531 -3.23 34.75 -33.76
N LEU A 532 -2.77 34.08 -34.79
CA LEU A 532 -1.39 33.63 -34.88
C LEU A 532 -0.81 34.05 -36.23
N VAL A 533 0.19 34.90 -36.19
CA VAL A 533 1.00 35.25 -37.41
C VAL A 533 2.07 34.16 -37.53
N PRO A 534 2.05 33.32 -38.57
CA PRO A 534 3.10 32.35 -38.79
C PRO A 534 4.41 33.08 -39.07
N ILE A 535 5.43 32.80 -38.26
CA ILE A 535 6.80 33.27 -38.55
C ILE A 535 7.33 32.43 -39.69
N GLY A 536 7.83 33.08 -40.76
CA GLY A 536 8.51 32.39 -41.86
C GLY A 536 7.69 32.19 -43.13
N LEU A 537 6.56 32.83 -43.29
CA LEU A 537 5.94 33.00 -44.62
C LEU A 537 6.71 34.04 -45.42
N TRP A 538 7.11 33.66 -46.70
CA TRP A 538 7.67 34.59 -47.68
C TRP A 538 6.57 35.42 -48.31
#